data_a4408e57eb05c151f1b53c8aed95949e
#
_entry.id   a4408e57eb05c151f1b53c8aed95949e
#
_cell.length_a   1.000
_cell.length_b   1.000
_cell.length_c   1.000
_cell.angle_alpha   90.00
_cell.angle_beta   90.00
_cell.angle_gamma   90.00
#
_symmetry.space_group_name_H-M   'P 1'
#
loop_
_entity.id
_entity.type
_entity.pdbx_description
1 polymer ?
#
loop_
_entity_poly.entity_id
_entity_poly.type
_entity_poly.pdbx_seq_one_letter_code
_entity_poly.pdbx_strand_id
1 'polypeptide(L)'
;MYRLRIVALLGGLALGLTSCGEEAVPKPEGKIRLEYPMAKYELTQTDCAYGFYRNAHTVIKPEGDCSYAIDYPQMKATLYLTYKAVKADNLKSLLRDAQKLTYNHVIKADAIVEQPFINPDRKVYGMFYGVGGNAATNSQFYVTDSTRHFISGSLYFYTKPNYDSIMPAVEYIKNDMQTLMETLYWK
;
A
#
# COMPACT_ATOMS: atom_id res chain seq x y z
N MET A 1 -18.41 18.84 -76.00
CA MET A 1 -19.15 17.99 -74.98
C MET A 1 -18.26 16.93 -74.26
N TYR A 2 -17.32 16.35 -74.95
CA TYR A 2 -16.44 15.32 -74.37
C TYR A 2 -15.49 15.90 -73.26
N ARG A 3 -14.91 17.06 -73.47
CA ARG A 3 -14.01 17.71 -72.46
C ARG A 3 -14.73 18.09 -71.15
N LEU A 4 -15.99 18.48 -71.25
CA LEU A 4 -16.77 18.83 -70.04
C LEU A 4 -17.13 17.62 -69.19
N ARG A 5 -17.32 16.45 -69.81
CA ARG A 5 -17.57 15.17 -69.07
C ARG A 5 -16.32 14.62 -68.40
N ILE A 6 -15.14 14.81 -68.97
CA ILE A 6 -13.85 14.39 -68.36
C ILE A 6 -13.52 15.25 -67.13
N VAL A 7 -13.76 16.58 -67.22
CA VAL A 7 -13.53 17.51 -66.09
C VAL A 7 -14.49 17.17 -64.88
N ALA A 8 -15.76 16.86 -65.23
CA ALA A 8 -16.72 16.42 -64.15
C ALA A 8 -16.38 15.09 -63.53
N LEU A 9 -15.81 14.13 -64.29
CA LEU A 9 -15.35 12.84 -63.75
C LEU A 9 -14.08 12.97 -62.89
N LEU A 10 -13.14 13.81 -63.24
CA LEU A 10 -11.94 14.11 -62.46
C LEU A 10 -12.26 14.91 -61.19
N GLY A 11 -13.23 15.83 -61.22
CA GLY A 11 -13.71 16.55 -60.03
C GLY A 11 -14.43 15.67 -59.03
N GLY A 12 -15.18 14.67 -59.49
CA GLY A 12 -15.87 13.71 -58.62
C GLY A 12 -14.90 12.72 -57.92
N LEU A 13 -13.80 12.37 -58.59
CA LEU A 13 -12.79 11.47 -58.03
C LEU A 13 -11.91 12.18 -56.97
N ALA A 14 -11.71 13.49 -57.09
CA ALA A 14 -10.92 14.24 -56.11
C ALA A 14 -11.64 14.50 -54.77
N LEU A 15 -12.97 14.50 -54.76
CA LEU A 15 -13.78 14.68 -53.55
C LEU A 15 -13.92 13.41 -52.66
N GLY A 16 -13.58 12.24 -53.21
CA GLY A 16 -13.65 10.95 -52.48
C GLY A 16 -12.44 10.65 -51.62
N LEU A 17 -11.38 11.47 -51.61
CA LEU A 17 -10.12 11.19 -50.91
C LEU A 17 -9.97 11.91 -49.54
N THR A 18 -10.97 12.68 -49.11
CA THR A 18 -10.99 13.22 -47.74
C THR A 18 -11.62 12.19 -46.80
N SER A 19 -10.96 11.06 -46.62
CA SER A 19 -11.22 10.21 -45.49
C SER A 19 -10.69 10.93 -44.23
N CYS A 20 -11.59 11.44 -43.41
CA CYS A 20 -11.26 11.83 -42.04
C CYS A 20 -10.73 10.58 -41.33
N GLY A 21 -9.43 10.48 -41.22
CA GLY A 21 -8.82 9.56 -40.23
C GLY A 21 -9.23 10.04 -38.85
N GLU A 22 -10.15 9.32 -38.20
CA GLU A 22 -10.32 9.48 -36.75
C GLU A 22 -8.95 9.22 -36.10
N GLU A 23 -8.40 10.23 -35.42
CA GLU A 23 -7.23 10.00 -34.57
C GLU A 23 -7.53 8.83 -33.69
N ALA A 24 -6.73 7.77 -33.84
CA ALA A 24 -6.86 6.60 -32.99
C ALA A 24 -6.59 7.02 -31.52
N VAL A 25 -7.65 7.27 -30.77
CA VAL A 25 -7.55 7.54 -29.35
C VAL A 25 -6.96 6.28 -28.71
N PRO A 26 -5.80 6.36 -28.01
CA PRO A 26 -5.22 5.21 -27.33
C PRO A 26 -6.29 4.59 -26.43
N LYS A 27 -6.55 3.30 -26.61
CA LYS A 27 -7.46 2.57 -25.70
C LYS A 27 -6.88 2.66 -24.31
N PRO A 28 -7.69 3.02 -23.28
CA PRO A 28 -7.21 3.00 -21.92
C PRO A 28 -6.68 1.60 -21.59
N GLU A 29 -5.49 1.54 -20.98
CA GLU A 29 -4.90 0.28 -20.55
C GLU A 29 -5.89 -0.44 -19.64
N GLY A 30 -6.27 -1.65 -20.01
CA GLY A 30 -7.15 -2.50 -19.21
C GLY A 30 -6.43 -2.90 -17.92
N LYS A 31 -6.78 -2.27 -16.79
CA LYS A 31 -6.29 -2.69 -15.49
C LYS A 31 -7.04 -3.96 -15.08
N ILE A 32 -6.30 -4.99 -14.68
CA ILE A 32 -6.90 -6.20 -14.11
C ILE A 32 -7.58 -5.80 -12.79
N ARG A 33 -8.89 -5.98 -12.71
CA ARG A 33 -9.63 -5.80 -11.47
C ARG A 33 -9.38 -7.02 -10.58
N LEU A 34 -8.53 -6.86 -9.57
CA LEU A 34 -8.33 -7.88 -8.54
C LEU A 34 -9.43 -7.69 -7.49
N GLU A 35 -10.21 -8.75 -7.25
CA GLU A 35 -11.22 -8.78 -6.20
C GLU A 35 -10.67 -9.54 -5.00
N TYR A 36 -10.63 -8.87 -3.86
CA TYR A 36 -10.22 -9.47 -2.60
C TYR A 36 -11.45 -9.73 -1.72
N PRO A 37 -11.41 -10.73 -0.84
CA PRO A 37 -12.51 -11.01 0.06
C PRO A 37 -12.77 -9.81 0.98
N MET A 38 -14.03 -9.58 1.34
CA MET A 38 -14.36 -8.55 2.32
C MET A 38 -13.62 -8.84 3.62
N ALA A 39 -12.91 -7.86 4.15
CA ALA A 39 -12.15 -7.99 5.38
C ALA A 39 -13.09 -8.33 6.55
N LYS A 40 -12.69 -9.32 7.35
CA LYS A 40 -13.33 -9.70 8.61
C LYS A 40 -12.26 -9.67 9.68
N TYR A 41 -12.51 -8.96 10.76
CA TYR A 41 -11.51 -8.76 11.80
C TYR A 41 -11.78 -9.63 13.02
N GLU A 42 -10.73 -10.26 13.53
CA GLU A 42 -10.76 -11.07 14.73
C GLU A 42 -9.65 -10.68 15.70
N LEU A 43 -9.92 -10.83 17.00
CA LEU A 43 -8.96 -10.52 18.03
C LEU A 43 -7.79 -11.53 17.98
N THR A 44 -6.58 -11.00 17.85
CA THR A 44 -5.37 -11.81 17.96
C THR A 44 -5.03 -12.01 19.43
N GLN A 45 -5.21 -13.25 19.91
CA GLN A 45 -4.78 -13.65 21.24
C GLN A 45 -3.27 -13.88 21.21
N THR A 46 -2.55 -13.10 22.01
CA THR A 46 -1.09 -13.23 22.17
C THR A 46 -0.75 -13.23 23.66
N ASP A 47 0.33 -13.91 24.03
CA ASP A 47 0.89 -13.84 25.40
C ASP A 47 1.75 -12.60 25.61
N CYS A 48 1.79 -11.72 24.62
CA CYS A 48 2.58 -10.49 24.62
C CYS A 48 1.86 -9.35 25.35
N ALA A 49 2.60 -8.28 25.67
CA ALA A 49 2.10 -7.12 26.38
C ALA A 49 1.11 -6.26 25.56
N TYR A 50 0.63 -6.76 24.44
CA TYR A 50 -0.32 -6.07 23.58
C TYR A 50 -1.24 -7.05 22.84
N GLY A 51 -2.36 -6.53 22.34
CA GLY A 51 -3.28 -7.24 21.47
C GLY A 51 -3.84 -6.31 20.41
N PHE A 52 -4.36 -6.88 19.33
CA PHE A 52 -4.91 -6.16 18.19
C PHE A 52 -5.89 -7.03 17.42
N TYR A 53 -6.70 -6.42 16.55
CA TYR A 53 -7.51 -7.15 15.59
C TYR A 53 -6.77 -7.28 14.27
N ARG A 54 -6.83 -8.48 13.68
CA ARG A 54 -6.28 -8.77 12.35
C ARG A 54 -7.37 -9.28 11.42
N ASN A 55 -7.13 -9.20 10.14
CA ASN A 55 -8.00 -9.79 9.14
C ASN A 55 -7.95 -11.33 9.23
N ALA A 56 -9.13 -11.96 9.34
CA ALA A 56 -9.27 -13.42 9.46
C ALA A 56 -8.76 -14.20 8.23
N HIS A 57 -8.60 -13.53 7.08
CA HIS A 57 -8.04 -14.13 5.86
C HIS A 57 -6.50 -14.18 5.84
N THR A 58 -5.85 -13.75 6.94
CA THR A 58 -4.39 -13.75 7.09
C THR A 58 -3.92 -14.92 7.93
N VAL A 59 -2.64 -15.27 7.79
CA VAL A 59 -1.96 -16.26 8.62
C VAL A 59 -0.92 -15.56 9.49
N ILE A 60 -1.06 -15.63 10.81
CA ILE A 60 -0.09 -15.06 11.74
C ILE A 60 0.94 -16.11 12.16
N LYS A 61 2.21 -15.70 12.15
CA LYS A 61 3.35 -16.52 12.57
C LYS A 61 4.18 -15.76 13.61
N PRO A 62 4.59 -16.36 14.71
CA PRO A 62 5.50 -15.73 15.67
C PRO A 62 6.91 -15.65 15.06
N GLU A 63 7.57 -14.49 15.26
CA GLU A 63 8.96 -14.22 14.84
C GLU A 63 9.91 -14.04 16.05
N GLY A 64 9.45 -14.43 17.24
CA GLY A 64 10.17 -14.25 18.50
C GLY A 64 10.01 -12.85 19.11
N ASP A 65 10.37 -12.68 20.37
CA ASP A 65 10.36 -11.40 21.10
C ASP A 65 9.06 -10.60 20.93
N CYS A 66 7.90 -11.29 20.96
CA CYS A 66 6.61 -10.66 20.71
C CYS A 66 6.47 -9.95 19.35
N SER A 67 7.25 -10.36 18.36
CA SER A 67 7.15 -9.94 16.97
C SER A 67 6.38 -10.98 16.15
N TYR A 68 5.71 -10.56 15.09
CA TYR A 68 4.85 -11.42 14.26
C TYR A 68 5.03 -11.11 12.78
N ALA A 69 4.92 -12.15 11.95
CA ALA A 69 4.65 -12.02 10.52
C ALA A 69 3.17 -12.33 10.26
N ILE A 70 2.48 -11.40 9.60
CA ILE A 70 1.08 -11.56 9.18
C ILE A 70 1.09 -11.73 7.68
N ASP A 71 0.92 -12.97 7.22
CA ASP A 71 0.96 -13.31 5.81
C ASP A 71 -0.41 -13.09 5.16
N TYR A 72 -0.39 -12.55 3.93
CA TYR A 72 -1.50 -12.39 3.00
C TYR A 72 -1.27 -13.32 1.78
N PRO A 73 -1.61 -14.62 1.86
CA PRO A 73 -1.20 -15.59 0.83
C PRO A 73 -1.72 -15.24 -0.56
N GLN A 74 -2.97 -14.74 -0.67
CA GLN A 74 -3.59 -14.38 -1.94
C GLN A 74 -2.95 -13.15 -2.60
N MET A 75 -2.27 -12.31 -1.82
CA MET A 75 -1.64 -11.06 -2.27
C MET A 75 -0.12 -11.18 -2.37
N LYS A 76 0.45 -12.33 -1.99
CA LYS A 76 1.89 -12.57 -1.93
C LYS A 76 2.62 -11.47 -1.15
N ALA A 77 2.07 -11.13 0.01
CA ALA A 77 2.57 -10.07 0.87
C ALA A 77 2.65 -10.52 2.31
N THR A 78 3.53 -9.90 3.08
CA THR A 78 3.65 -10.08 4.53
C THR A 78 3.80 -8.73 5.22
N LEU A 79 3.02 -8.53 6.26
CA LEU A 79 3.18 -7.44 7.22
C LEU A 79 4.01 -7.95 8.40
N TYR A 80 5.22 -7.45 8.55
CA TYR A 80 6.08 -7.73 9.69
C TYR A 80 5.80 -6.73 10.81
N LEU A 81 5.42 -7.25 11.99
CA LEU A 81 5.27 -6.50 13.23
C LEU A 81 6.48 -6.77 14.13
N THR A 82 7.27 -5.76 14.39
CA THR A 82 8.44 -5.85 15.27
C THR A 82 8.17 -5.12 16.58
N TYR A 83 8.19 -5.86 17.70
CA TYR A 83 8.07 -5.31 19.03
C TYR A 83 9.42 -4.97 19.63
N LYS A 84 9.51 -3.86 20.32
CA LYS A 84 10.67 -3.46 21.13
C LYS A 84 10.19 -2.86 22.46
N ALA A 85 10.81 -3.30 23.54
CA ALA A 85 10.57 -2.67 24.84
C ALA A 85 11.22 -1.29 24.88
N VAL A 86 10.45 -0.28 25.29
CA VAL A 86 10.97 1.05 25.58
C VAL A 86 11.66 1.02 26.95
N LYS A 87 12.89 1.50 26.99
CA LYS A 87 13.70 1.69 28.20
C LYS A 87 14.02 3.18 28.32
N ALA A 88 14.53 3.60 29.47
CA ALA A 88 14.63 5.01 29.87
C ALA A 88 15.16 5.99 28.79
N ASP A 89 15.97 5.56 27.84
CA ASP A 89 16.66 6.43 26.87
C ASP A 89 16.61 5.94 25.41
N ASN A 90 15.97 4.77 25.14
CA ASN A 90 16.01 4.21 23.78
C ASN A 90 14.85 4.66 22.87
N LEU A 91 13.78 5.29 23.38
CA LEU A 91 12.63 5.69 22.56
C LEU A 91 13.05 6.59 21.38
N LYS A 92 13.94 7.56 21.62
CA LYS A 92 14.42 8.45 20.58
C LYS A 92 15.17 7.71 19.45
N SER A 93 15.93 6.68 19.79
CA SER A 93 16.59 5.84 18.77
C SER A 93 15.58 4.99 18.01
N LEU A 94 14.60 4.38 18.68
CA LEU A 94 13.54 3.59 18.05
C LEU A 94 12.72 4.42 17.06
N LEU A 95 12.34 5.65 17.44
CA LEU A 95 11.64 6.58 16.55
C LEU A 95 12.49 6.94 15.32
N ARG A 96 13.76 7.27 15.53
CA ARG A 96 14.69 7.60 14.44
C ARG A 96 14.90 6.41 13.51
N ASP A 97 15.02 5.20 14.03
CA ASP A 97 15.23 3.99 13.23
C ASP A 97 13.99 3.66 12.39
N ALA A 98 12.77 3.83 12.95
CA ALA A 98 11.52 3.68 12.20
C ALA A 98 11.42 4.71 11.06
N GLN A 99 11.73 5.98 11.33
CA GLN A 99 11.76 7.01 10.30
C GLN A 99 12.82 6.72 9.23
N LYS A 100 14.04 6.37 9.65
CA LYS A 100 15.13 6.04 8.72
C LYS A 100 14.76 4.87 7.80
N LEU A 101 14.07 3.86 8.32
CA LEU A 101 13.60 2.74 7.50
C LEU A 101 12.66 3.23 6.39
N THR A 102 11.74 4.14 6.69
CA THR A 102 10.82 4.74 5.71
C THR A 102 11.60 5.56 4.67
N TYR A 103 12.48 6.45 5.11
CA TYR A 103 13.20 7.38 4.21
C TYR A 103 14.31 6.72 3.39
N ASN A 104 14.84 5.58 3.80
CA ASN A 104 15.79 4.82 2.97
C ASN A 104 15.16 4.31 1.66
N HIS A 105 13.83 4.25 1.58
CA HIS A 105 13.10 3.87 0.37
C HIS A 105 12.84 5.04 -0.58
N VAL A 106 13.11 6.29 -0.17
CA VAL A 106 12.88 7.52 -0.97
C VAL A 106 13.56 7.50 -2.34
N ILE A 107 14.68 6.82 -2.49
CA ILE A 107 15.42 6.75 -3.78
C ILE A 107 14.55 6.15 -4.91
N LYS A 108 13.50 5.37 -4.58
CA LYS A 108 12.58 4.72 -5.53
C LYS A 108 11.11 5.08 -5.26
N ALA A 109 10.85 5.97 -4.33
CA ALA A 109 9.51 6.43 -4.01
C ALA A 109 9.19 7.73 -4.77
N ASP A 110 7.99 7.80 -5.32
CA ASP A 110 7.47 9.01 -5.97
C ASP A 110 6.94 10.02 -4.96
N ALA A 111 6.41 9.52 -3.83
CA ALA A 111 5.88 10.33 -2.73
C ALA A 111 5.86 9.52 -1.42
N ILE A 112 6.00 10.22 -0.29
CA ILE A 112 5.73 9.69 1.05
C ILE A 112 4.63 10.54 1.68
N VAL A 113 3.55 9.89 2.11
CA VAL A 113 2.45 10.51 2.85
C VAL A 113 2.55 10.08 4.29
N GLU A 114 2.63 11.05 5.19
CA GLU A 114 2.70 10.85 6.64
C GLU A 114 1.34 11.15 7.27
N GLN A 115 0.82 10.22 8.05
CA GLN A 115 -0.45 10.35 8.76
C GLN A 115 -0.23 10.10 10.26
N PRO A 116 -0.28 11.15 11.10
CA PRO A 116 -0.22 10.99 12.55
C PRO A 116 -1.40 10.14 13.06
N PHE A 117 -1.12 9.25 14.01
CA PHE A 117 -2.11 8.44 14.69
C PHE A 117 -2.07 8.73 16.19
N ILE A 118 -3.20 9.14 16.76
CA ILE A 118 -3.32 9.52 18.16
C ILE A 118 -4.59 8.90 18.74
N ASN A 119 -4.42 7.98 19.70
CA ASN A 119 -5.51 7.39 20.48
C ASN A 119 -5.18 7.53 21.98
N PRO A 120 -5.61 8.61 22.64
CA PRO A 120 -5.27 8.87 24.04
C PRO A 120 -5.92 7.88 25.00
N ASP A 121 -7.12 7.36 24.69
CA ASP A 121 -7.85 6.43 25.54
C ASP A 121 -7.10 5.10 25.71
N ARG A 122 -6.44 4.65 24.66
CA ARG A 122 -5.62 3.43 24.64
C ARG A 122 -4.12 3.71 24.84
N LYS A 123 -3.73 4.98 24.94
CA LYS A 123 -2.33 5.44 24.98
C LYS A 123 -1.52 4.90 23.80
N VAL A 124 -2.09 4.96 22.59
CA VAL A 124 -1.43 4.52 21.36
C VAL A 124 -1.16 5.75 20.50
N TYR A 125 0.12 6.06 20.32
CA TYR A 125 0.60 7.20 19.57
C TYR A 125 1.56 6.73 18.48
N GLY A 126 1.44 7.26 17.28
CA GLY A 126 2.28 6.77 16.19
C GLY A 126 2.20 7.57 14.92
N MET A 127 2.74 6.99 13.88
CA MET A 127 2.72 7.54 12.53
C MET A 127 2.50 6.41 11.54
N PHE A 128 1.63 6.64 10.57
CA PHE A 128 1.48 5.78 9.40
C PHE A 128 2.15 6.45 8.20
N TYR A 129 2.89 5.68 7.42
CA TYR A 129 3.59 6.11 6.21
C TYR A 129 3.06 5.34 5.01
N GLY A 130 2.52 6.07 4.03
CA GLY A 130 2.20 5.54 2.71
C GLY A 130 3.32 5.92 1.74
N VAL A 131 3.93 4.94 1.10
CA VAL A 131 5.04 5.14 0.15
C VAL A 131 4.57 4.78 -1.25
N GLY A 132 4.46 5.79 -2.12
CA GLY A 132 4.10 5.62 -3.53
C GLY A 132 5.30 5.24 -4.39
N GLY A 133 5.03 4.61 -5.55
CA GLY A 133 6.06 4.21 -6.50
C GLY A 133 6.63 2.81 -6.28
N ASN A 134 7.70 2.48 -7.01
CA ASN A 134 8.32 1.15 -7.02
C ASN A 134 9.23 0.92 -5.80
N ALA A 135 8.77 1.34 -4.62
CA ALA A 135 9.48 1.11 -3.36
C ALA A 135 9.36 -0.36 -2.90
N ALA A 136 10.37 -0.85 -2.19
CA ALA A 136 10.34 -2.22 -1.62
C ALA A 136 9.27 -2.39 -0.53
N THR A 137 8.88 -1.28 0.11
CA THR A 137 7.85 -1.21 1.13
C THR A 137 6.90 -0.07 0.79
N ASN A 138 5.63 -0.37 0.61
CA ASN A 138 4.61 0.62 0.23
C ASN A 138 3.84 1.18 1.44
N SER A 139 3.87 0.52 2.58
CA SER A 139 3.22 0.98 3.80
C SER A 139 4.02 0.58 5.02
N GLN A 140 4.20 1.52 5.92
CA GLN A 140 4.86 1.33 7.21
C GLN A 140 4.13 2.09 8.31
N PHE A 141 4.28 1.67 9.55
CA PHE A 141 3.84 2.43 10.70
C PHE A 141 4.73 2.17 11.92
N TYR A 142 4.63 3.03 12.89
CA TYR A 142 4.99 2.70 14.26
C TYR A 142 3.92 3.17 15.22
N VAL A 143 3.81 2.49 16.36
CA VAL A 143 2.97 2.89 17.49
C VAL A 143 3.72 2.65 18.81
N THR A 144 3.46 3.48 19.80
CA THR A 144 4.09 3.43 21.12
C THR A 144 3.16 3.99 22.19
N ASP A 145 3.32 3.56 23.44
CA ASP A 145 2.74 4.23 24.61
C ASP A 145 3.69 5.29 25.19
N SER A 146 4.81 5.55 24.50
CA SER A 146 5.88 6.49 24.89
C SER A 146 6.67 6.12 26.14
N THR A 147 6.34 5.01 26.81
CA THR A 147 6.94 4.66 28.13
C THR A 147 7.50 3.26 28.20
N ARG A 148 6.83 2.24 27.64
CA ARG A 148 7.19 0.83 27.79
C ARG A 148 7.19 0.04 26.49
N HIS A 149 6.39 0.44 25.53
CA HIS A 149 6.08 -0.38 24.36
C HIS A 149 6.29 0.40 23.06
N PHE A 150 6.90 -0.26 22.09
CA PHE A 150 7.08 0.24 20.74
C PHE A 150 6.86 -0.91 19.76
N ILE A 151 6.01 -0.68 18.76
CA ILE A 151 5.78 -1.62 17.66
C ILE A 151 6.00 -0.87 16.35
N SER A 152 6.73 -1.47 15.44
CA SER A 152 6.79 -1.05 14.04
C SER A 152 6.19 -2.10 13.14
N GLY A 153 5.48 -1.66 12.10
CA GLY A 153 4.91 -2.52 11.06
C GLY A 153 5.45 -2.14 9.69
N SER A 154 5.84 -3.14 8.89
CA SER A 154 6.35 -2.92 7.53
C SER A 154 5.78 -3.95 6.57
N LEU A 155 5.19 -3.49 5.47
CA LEU A 155 4.57 -4.32 4.46
C LEU A 155 5.55 -4.63 3.33
N TYR A 156 5.72 -5.91 3.01
CA TYR A 156 6.57 -6.37 1.89
C TYR A 156 5.78 -7.27 0.94
N PHE A 157 6.03 -7.11 -0.37
CA PHE A 157 5.51 -7.98 -1.41
C PHE A 157 6.61 -8.90 -1.95
N TYR A 158 6.29 -10.17 -2.18
CA TYR A 158 7.21 -11.17 -2.77
C TYR A 158 7.22 -11.17 -4.30
N THR A 159 6.81 -10.07 -4.92
CA THR A 159 6.81 -9.90 -6.37
C THR A 159 7.79 -8.79 -6.76
N LYS A 160 8.27 -8.83 -8.02
CA LYS A 160 9.01 -7.67 -8.55
C LYS A 160 8.11 -6.43 -8.44
N PRO A 161 8.63 -5.32 -7.90
CA PRO A 161 7.85 -4.11 -7.75
C PRO A 161 7.33 -3.64 -9.12
N ASN A 162 6.04 -3.77 -9.33
CA ASN A 162 5.28 -3.09 -10.35
C ASN A 162 4.13 -2.44 -9.61
N TYR A 163 4.32 -1.19 -9.24
CA TYR A 163 3.42 -0.43 -8.37
C TYR A 163 1.97 -0.50 -8.86
N ASP A 164 1.73 -0.31 -10.15
CA ASP A 164 0.38 -0.30 -10.72
C ASP A 164 -0.34 -1.65 -10.55
N SER A 165 0.39 -2.76 -10.63
CA SER A 165 -0.19 -4.09 -10.50
C SER A 165 -0.45 -4.52 -9.06
N ILE A 166 0.32 -4.01 -8.09
CA ILE A 166 0.16 -4.32 -6.67
C ILE A 166 -0.74 -3.33 -5.92
N MET A 167 -1.07 -2.19 -6.53
CA MET A 167 -1.83 -1.10 -5.91
C MET A 167 -3.14 -1.55 -5.23
N PRO A 168 -3.98 -2.41 -5.86
CA PRO A 168 -5.19 -2.90 -5.18
C PRO A 168 -4.90 -3.69 -3.91
N ALA A 169 -3.81 -4.47 -3.89
CA ALA A 169 -3.38 -5.20 -2.70
C ALA A 169 -2.81 -4.25 -1.63
N VAL A 170 -2.03 -3.24 -2.05
CA VAL A 170 -1.50 -2.20 -1.15
C VAL A 170 -2.64 -1.50 -0.43
N GLU A 171 -3.67 -1.03 -1.14
CA GLU A 171 -4.81 -0.33 -0.53
C GLU A 171 -5.63 -1.25 0.39
N TYR A 172 -5.83 -2.50 0.01
CA TYR A 172 -6.50 -3.47 0.87
C TYR A 172 -5.74 -3.68 2.19
N ILE A 173 -4.43 -3.96 2.12
CA ILE A 173 -3.61 -4.23 3.31
C ILE A 173 -3.41 -2.95 4.14
N LYS A 174 -3.34 -1.78 3.51
CA LYS A 174 -3.28 -0.49 4.20
C LYS A 174 -4.48 -0.29 5.13
N ASN A 175 -5.69 -0.61 4.68
CA ASN A 175 -6.89 -0.57 5.53
C ASN A 175 -6.78 -1.54 6.72
N ASP A 176 -6.25 -2.75 6.49
CA ASP A 176 -6.00 -3.72 7.56
C ASP A 176 -4.96 -3.21 8.57
N MET A 177 -3.88 -2.56 8.10
CA MET A 177 -2.86 -1.95 8.95
C MET A 177 -3.43 -0.80 9.79
N GLN A 178 -4.30 0.03 9.22
CA GLN A 178 -5.00 1.10 9.95
C GLN A 178 -5.93 0.51 11.01
N THR A 179 -6.72 -0.50 10.67
CA THR A 179 -7.57 -1.21 11.63
C THR A 179 -6.75 -1.84 12.76
N LEU A 180 -5.60 -2.41 12.45
CA LEU A 180 -4.68 -2.94 13.46
C LEU A 180 -4.22 -1.84 14.42
N MET A 181 -3.79 -0.68 13.92
CA MET A 181 -3.38 0.46 14.75
C MET A 181 -4.53 0.99 15.62
N GLU A 182 -5.74 1.11 15.06
CA GLU A 182 -6.94 1.61 15.74
C GLU A 182 -7.40 0.67 16.86
N THR A 183 -7.23 -0.62 16.66
CA THR A 183 -7.69 -1.65 17.61
C THR A 183 -6.62 -2.08 18.61
N LEU A 184 -5.37 -1.65 18.40
CA LEU A 184 -4.26 -2.00 19.27
C LEU A 184 -4.50 -1.51 20.70
N TYR A 185 -4.16 -2.36 21.66
CA TYR A 185 -4.18 -2.05 23.09
C TYR A 185 -2.99 -2.70 23.80
N TRP A 186 -2.54 -2.03 24.86
CA TRP A 186 -1.51 -2.54 25.76
C TRP A 186 -2.16 -3.30 26.93
N LYS A 187 -1.49 -4.37 27.39
CA LYS A 187 -1.92 -5.16 28.56
C LYS A 187 -1.22 -4.70 29.83
#